data_1aea344d10296bcd06f6b517a2fe9be2
#
_entry.id   1aea344d10296bcd06f6b517a2fe9be2
#
_cell.length_a   1.000
_cell.length_b   1.000
_cell.length_c   1.000
_cell.angle_alpha   90.00
_cell.angle_beta   90.00
_cell.angle_gamma   90.00
#
_symmetry.space_group_name_H-M   'P 1'
#
loop_
_entity.id
_entity.type
_entity.pdbx_description
1 polymer ?
#
loop_
_entity_poly.entity_id
_entity_poly.type
_entity_poly.pdbx_seq_one_letter_code
_entity_poly.pdbx_strand_id
1 'polypeptide(L)'
;MARSGSGNKKRLTARVAVVGAGVVSPLGFGLSETFDSLRKARDCVTRVGRFSVAGCRCKTAGQVPDERLLSKRHEGGRARRLHRASHMMIQALGEALEQEPQFKPELAVIGTTSGGMSYGEDYYRSLDRHGSLRHAPTWIANYPAQKPVIDALEAFEISAPCQVVANACASGTNAIGHAFDCVRSGRYQRVLTGGYDALSELVFVGFDSLQASTPEKCRPFDQHRTGMVLGEGAAILALENLDLALKRGAHVLAEITGYGMSTDNFHLTQPDPSGVGPRRAMERALKSARSTANMIDYINAHGTATPFNDAAEGKAISQLFDRVPVSSTKSMMGHSLGAAGAVEAVICLLALQYQFLPPNINFCAPDEDVDLNIVANEARPMALRTVLSNSFGFGGTNASIVMQKFEA
;
A
#
# COMPACT_ATOMS: atom_id res chain seq x y z
N MET A 1 28.76 -37.04 -34.40
CA MET A 1 28.12 -36.59 -33.16
C MET A 1 28.25 -35.08 -33.03
N ALA A 2 27.27 -34.35 -33.48
CA ALA A 2 27.26 -32.89 -33.44
C ALA A 2 26.60 -32.44 -32.13
N ARG A 3 27.35 -31.76 -31.26
CA ARG A 3 26.81 -31.09 -30.06
C ARG A 3 26.11 -29.82 -30.50
N SER A 4 24.78 -29.80 -30.43
CA SER A 4 23.97 -28.59 -30.58
C SER A 4 24.26 -27.64 -29.44
N GLY A 5 24.95 -26.55 -29.70
CA GLY A 5 25.13 -25.44 -28.77
C GLY A 5 23.79 -24.78 -28.47
N SER A 6 23.23 -25.00 -27.29
CA SER A 6 22.13 -24.19 -26.77
C SER A 6 22.65 -22.81 -26.48
N GLY A 7 22.46 -21.89 -27.41
CA GLY A 7 22.72 -20.48 -27.22
C GLY A 7 21.88 -19.96 -26.08
N ASN A 8 22.53 -19.59 -25.00
CA ASN A 8 21.95 -18.90 -23.85
C ASN A 8 21.52 -17.50 -24.33
N LYS A 9 20.36 -17.42 -25.00
CA LYS A 9 19.72 -16.12 -25.26
C LYS A 9 19.45 -15.49 -23.90
N LYS A 10 20.24 -14.48 -23.49
CA LYS A 10 19.87 -13.57 -22.40
C LYS A 10 18.40 -13.21 -22.61
N ARG A 11 17.49 -13.75 -21.80
CA ARG A 11 16.09 -13.32 -21.81
C ARG A 11 16.14 -11.83 -21.45
N LEU A 12 15.86 -10.98 -22.43
CA LEU A 12 15.60 -9.57 -22.18
C LEU A 12 14.45 -9.53 -21.18
N THR A 13 14.70 -8.98 -20.00
CA THR A 13 13.65 -8.78 -19.00
C THR A 13 12.70 -7.71 -19.51
N ALA A 14 11.40 -7.99 -19.54
CA ALA A 14 10.40 -7.05 -19.99
C ALA A 14 10.35 -5.81 -19.08
N ARG A 15 10.09 -4.63 -19.66
CA ARG A 15 9.70 -3.43 -18.91
C ARG A 15 8.24 -3.59 -18.45
N VAL A 16 7.92 -3.02 -17.30
CA VAL A 16 6.60 -3.20 -16.65
C VAL A 16 5.90 -1.86 -16.54
N ALA A 17 4.86 -1.68 -17.34
CA ALA A 17 4.01 -0.50 -17.35
C ALA A 17 2.91 -0.61 -16.30
N VAL A 18 2.58 0.52 -15.69
CA VAL A 18 1.31 0.74 -14.97
C VAL A 18 0.37 1.39 -15.97
N VAL A 19 -0.70 0.71 -16.35
CA VAL A 19 -1.67 1.17 -17.35
C VAL A 19 -3.02 1.57 -16.75
N GLY A 20 -3.25 1.28 -15.49
CA GLY A 20 -4.44 1.69 -14.76
C GLY A 20 -4.17 1.68 -13.25
N ALA A 21 -4.82 2.57 -12.53
CA ALA A 21 -4.72 2.67 -11.08
C ALA A 21 -6.04 3.11 -10.47
N GLY A 22 -6.33 2.63 -9.27
CA GLY A 22 -7.48 3.10 -8.51
C GLY A 22 -7.22 3.01 -7.01
N VAL A 23 -7.86 3.89 -6.25
CA VAL A 23 -7.64 4.01 -4.81
C VAL A 23 -8.87 4.43 -4.05
N VAL A 24 -9.07 3.85 -2.88
CA VAL A 24 -10.02 4.30 -1.87
C VAL A 24 -9.28 4.37 -0.54
N SER A 25 -9.24 5.53 0.05
CA SER A 25 -8.56 5.77 1.33
C SER A 25 -9.23 6.93 2.08
N PRO A 26 -8.82 7.26 3.29
CA PRO A 26 -9.30 8.47 3.97
C PRO A 26 -9.01 9.77 3.20
N LEU A 27 -8.01 9.76 2.31
CA LEU A 27 -7.70 10.91 1.44
C LEU A 27 -8.77 11.16 0.37
N GLY A 28 -9.54 10.14 -0.01
CA GLY A 28 -10.62 10.27 -0.99
C GLY A 28 -10.95 8.97 -1.72
N PHE A 29 -11.92 9.09 -2.61
CA PHE A 29 -12.37 8.05 -3.53
C PHE A 29 -11.84 8.37 -4.93
N GLY A 30 -10.85 7.62 -5.34
CA GLY A 30 -10.18 7.76 -6.62
C GLY A 30 -8.96 8.69 -6.61
N LEU A 31 -8.27 8.71 -7.75
CA LEU A 31 -7.02 9.43 -7.96
C LEU A 31 -7.18 10.94 -7.78
N SER A 32 -8.25 11.51 -8.32
CA SER A 32 -8.50 12.97 -8.30
C SER A 32 -8.67 13.51 -6.88
N GLU A 33 -9.55 12.91 -6.07
CA GLU A 33 -9.75 13.34 -4.69
C GLU A 33 -8.52 13.11 -3.82
N THR A 34 -7.82 11.99 -4.05
CA THR A 34 -6.57 11.67 -3.37
C THR A 34 -5.51 12.73 -3.67
N PHE A 35 -5.33 13.10 -4.94
CA PHE A 35 -4.42 14.18 -5.34
C PHE A 35 -4.79 15.51 -4.69
N ASP A 36 -6.07 15.89 -4.72
CA ASP A 36 -6.56 17.13 -4.09
C ASP A 36 -6.29 17.17 -2.58
N SER A 37 -6.47 16.05 -1.89
CA SER A 37 -6.19 15.94 -0.46
C SER A 37 -4.71 16.04 -0.16
N LEU A 38 -3.86 15.38 -0.95
CA LEU A 38 -2.39 15.47 -0.84
C LEU A 38 -1.91 16.90 -1.06
N ARG A 39 -2.37 17.54 -2.14
CA ARG A 39 -1.98 18.91 -2.48
C ARG A 39 -2.39 19.94 -1.41
N LYS A 40 -3.53 19.72 -0.75
CA LYS A 40 -4.06 20.59 0.32
C LYS A 40 -3.56 20.20 1.71
N ALA A 41 -2.67 19.21 1.83
CA ALA A 41 -2.16 18.70 3.10
C ALA A 41 -3.27 18.38 4.13
N ARG A 42 -4.35 17.74 3.67
CA ARG A 42 -5.53 17.49 4.53
C ARG A 42 -5.21 16.44 5.59
N ASP A 43 -5.51 16.75 6.85
CA ASP A 43 -5.57 15.76 7.93
C ASP A 43 -6.92 15.04 7.85
N CYS A 44 -6.91 13.78 7.41
CA CYS A 44 -8.09 12.94 7.25
C CYS A 44 -8.28 11.94 8.41
N VAL A 45 -7.51 12.11 9.48
CA VAL A 45 -7.64 11.32 10.71
C VAL A 45 -8.81 11.85 11.53
N THR A 46 -9.73 10.96 11.91
CA THR A 46 -10.96 11.29 12.64
C THR A 46 -11.12 10.40 13.87
N ARG A 47 -12.04 10.78 14.78
CA ARG A 47 -12.38 9.90 15.91
C ARG A 47 -13.02 8.61 15.39
N VAL A 48 -12.59 7.47 15.95
CA VAL A 48 -13.16 6.16 15.60
C VAL A 48 -14.64 6.11 15.91
N GLY A 49 -15.47 5.84 14.89
CA GLY A 49 -16.93 5.74 15.00
C GLY A 49 -17.49 4.33 14.80
N ARG A 50 -16.66 3.39 14.34
CA ARG A 50 -17.11 2.05 13.92
C ARG A 50 -17.22 1.02 15.05
N PHE A 51 -16.42 1.15 16.08
CA PHE A 51 -16.37 0.28 17.24
C PHE A 51 -15.98 1.07 18.50
N SER A 52 -16.15 0.43 19.67
CA SER A 52 -15.82 1.10 20.93
C SER A 52 -14.31 1.17 21.14
N VAL A 53 -13.82 2.38 21.39
CA VAL A 53 -12.42 2.63 21.78
C VAL A 53 -12.32 3.17 23.20
N ALA A 54 -13.34 2.91 24.05
CA ALA A 54 -13.40 3.47 25.40
C ALA A 54 -12.18 3.09 26.24
N GLY A 55 -11.74 1.82 26.16
CA GLY A 55 -10.59 1.28 26.88
C GLY A 55 -9.23 1.55 26.22
N CYS A 56 -9.17 2.07 25.00
CA CYS A 56 -7.91 2.32 24.29
C CYS A 56 -7.31 3.68 24.67
N ARG A 57 -6.00 3.83 24.53
CA ARG A 57 -5.31 5.12 24.61
C ARG A 57 -5.59 5.95 23.36
N CYS A 58 -5.39 5.36 22.19
CA CYS A 58 -5.73 5.95 20.90
C CYS A 58 -7.25 6.01 20.71
N LYS A 59 -7.74 7.12 20.14
CA LYS A 59 -9.17 7.35 19.88
C LYS A 59 -9.46 7.67 18.42
N THR A 60 -8.44 7.73 17.59
CA THR A 60 -8.52 8.23 16.21
C THR A 60 -8.02 7.20 15.21
N ALA A 61 -8.52 7.30 13.98
CA ALA A 61 -8.09 6.48 12.85
C ALA A 61 -8.34 7.23 11.53
N GLY A 62 -7.63 6.85 10.49
CA GLY A 62 -7.98 7.18 9.13
C GLY A 62 -9.12 6.29 8.65
N GLN A 63 -10.32 6.84 8.50
CA GLN A 63 -11.53 6.09 8.15
C GLN A 63 -12.06 6.51 6.78
N VAL A 64 -12.49 5.55 6.00
CA VAL A 64 -13.25 5.78 4.75
C VAL A 64 -14.72 5.98 5.10
N PRO A 65 -15.41 7.04 4.64
CA PRO A 65 -16.83 7.28 4.94
C PRO A 65 -17.75 6.16 4.44
N ASP A 66 -18.62 5.65 5.32
CA ASP A 66 -19.53 4.52 5.01
C ASP A 66 -20.54 4.86 3.90
N GLU A 67 -21.10 6.06 3.94
CA GLU A 67 -22.12 6.52 2.99
C GLU A 67 -21.62 6.55 1.55
N ARG A 68 -20.32 6.58 1.34
CA ARG A 68 -19.69 6.60 0.02
C ARG A 68 -19.28 5.23 -0.50
N LEU A 69 -19.21 4.22 0.38
CA LEU A 69 -18.79 2.87 0.01
C LEU A 69 -19.86 2.08 -0.75
N LEU A 70 -21.15 2.40 -0.54
CA LEU A 70 -22.24 1.74 -1.24
C LEU A 70 -22.32 2.26 -2.67
N SER A 71 -21.69 1.60 -3.61
CA SER A 71 -21.76 1.98 -5.02
C SER A 71 -23.10 1.61 -5.64
N LYS A 72 -23.60 2.45 -6.57
CA LYS A 72 -24.84 2.24 -7.35
C LYS A 72 -24.85 0.90 -8.14
N ARG A 73 -23.68 0.31 -8.44
CA ARG A 73 -23.56 -0.98 -9.15
C ARG A 73 -24.01 -2.19 -8.34
N HIS A 74 -24.20 -2.01 -7.02
CA HIS A 74 -24.54 -3.11 -6.11
C HIS A 74 -25.82 -2.79 -5.32
N GLU A 75 -26.80 -2.10 -5.93
CA GLU A 75 -28.12 -1.89 -5.35
C GLU A 75 -28.89 -3.22 -5.32
N GLY A 76 -28.85 -3.90 -4.19
CA GLY A 76 -29.56 -5.16 -3.98
C GLY A 76 -29.14 -5.87 -2.70
N GLY A 77 -29.88 -6.93 -2.32
CA GLY A 77 -29.63 -7.70 -1.10
C GLY A 77 -28.24 -8.33 -1.01
N ARG A 78 -27.53 -8.53 -2.14
CA ARG A 78 -26.16 -9.06 -2.19
C ARG A 78 -25.14 -8.00 -1.76
N ALA A 79 -25.30 -6.74 -2.17
CA ALA A 79 -24.41 -5.64 -1.80
C ALA A 79 -24.32 -5.44 -0.29
N ARG A 80 -25.45 -5.53 0.41
CA ARG A 80 -25.52 -5.38 1.88
C ARG A 80 -24.80 -6.50 2.65
N ARG A 81 -24.35 -7.55 1.98
CA ARG A 81 -23.68 -8.71 2.58
C ARG A 81 -22.18 -8.73 2.32
N LEU A 82 -21.67 -7.80 1.52
CA LEU A 82 -20.24 -7.73 1.23
C LEU A 82 -19.48 -7.15 2.41
N HIS A 83 -18.27 -7.64 2.62
CA HIS A 83 -17.34 -7.05 3.59
C HIS A 83 -16.96 -5.63 3.16
N ARG A 84 -16.67 -4.76 4.14
CA ARG A 84 -16.22 -3.39 3.91
C ARG A 84 -15.01 -3.32 2.95
N ALA A 85 -14.04 -4.23 3.15
CA ALA A 85 -12.88 -4.32 2.26
C ALA A 85 -13.28 -4.67 0.82
N SER A 86 -14.33 -5.52 0.63
CA SER A 86 -14.85 -5.84 -0.71
C SER A 86 -15.38 -4.58 -1.40
N HIS A 87 -16.11 -3.72 -0.69
CA HIS A 87 -16.60 -2.45 -1.26
C HIS A 87 -15.44 -1.52 -1.68
N MET A 88 -14.41 -1.38 -0.83
CA MET A 88 -13.22 -0.58 -1.17
C MET A 88 -12.50 -1.15 -2.39
N MET A 89 -12.30 -2.47 -2.43
CA MET A 89 -11.65 -3.17 -3.54
C MET A 89 -12.43 -3.02 -4.86
N ILE A 90 -13.76 -3.16 -4.83
CA ILE A 90 -14.61 -3.00 -6.01
C ILE A 90 -14.49 -1.59 -6.59
N GLN A 91 -14.49 -0.57 -5.74
CA GLN A 91 -14.36 0.81 -6.20
C GLN A 91 -12.95 1.09 -6.77
N ALA A 92 -11.90 0.64 -6.08
CA ALA A 92 -10.53 0.81 -6.56
C ALA A 92 -10.28 0.06 -7.89
N LEU A 93 -10.80 -1.18 -8.01
CA LEU A 93 -10.71 -1.94 -9.26
C LEU A 93 -11.52 -1.27 -10.38
N GLY A 94 -12.72 -0.78 -10.07
CA GLY A 94 -13.56 -0.07 -11.05
C GLY A 94 -12.85 1.12 -11.66
N GLU A 95 -12.23 1.98 -10.83
CA GLU A 95 -11.47 3.13 -11.31
C GLU A 95 -10.28 2.72 -12.18
N ALA A 96 -9.55 1.67 -11.81
CA ALA A 96 -8.42 1.17 -12.59
C ALA A 96 -8.85 0.64 -13.98
N LEU A 97 -10.00 -0.04 -14.04
CA LEU A 97 -10.54 -0.59 -15.29
C LEU A 97 -11.22 0.49 -16.16
N GLU A 98 -11.77 1.55 -15.57
CA GLU A 98 -12.32 2.69 -16.33
C GLU A 98 -11.23 3.42 -17.15
N GLN A 99 -10.01 3.47 -16.64
CA GLN A 99 -8.86 4.04 -17.36
C GLN A 99 -8.40 3.14 -18.51
N GLU A 100 -8.59 1.82 -18.37
CA GLU A 100 -8.12 0.85 -19.35
C GLU A 100 -9.14 -0.29 -19.53
N PRO A 101 -10.26 -0.04 -20.23
CA PRO A 101 -11.35 -1.03 -20.37
C PRO A 101 -10.95 -2.31 -21.12
N GLN A 102 -9.88 -2.28 -21.89
CA GLN A 102 -9.37 -3.46 -22.62
C GLN A 102 -8.41 -4.32 -21.79
N PHE A 103 -8.11 -3.93 -20.56
CA PHE A 103 -7.21 -4.68 -19.70
C PHE A 103 -7.87 -5.98 -19.24
N LYS A 104 -7.29 -7.10 -19.62
CA LYS A 104 -7.75 -8.45 -19.22
C LYS A 104 -6.63 -9.10 -18.41
N PRO A 105 -6.73 -9.13 -17.08
CA PRO A 105 -5.69 -9.72 -16.24
C PRO A 105 -5.63 -11.23 -16.38
N GLU A 106 -4.41 -11.75 -16.33
CA GLU A 106 -4.11 -13.20 -16.34
C GLU A 106 -3.87 -13.70 -14.89
N LEU A 107 -3.64 -12.78 -13.95
CA LEU A 107 -3.40 -13.05 -12.54
C LEU A 107 -3.79 -11.82 -11.71
N ALA A 108 -4.28 -12.02 -10.49
CA ALA A 108 -4.39 -11.00 -9.46
C ALA A 108 -3.50 -11.35 -8.27
N VAL A 109 -2.63 -10.42 -7.82
CA VAL A 109 -1.75 -10.58 -6.65
C VAL A 109 -2.05 -9.44 -5.69
N ILE A 110 -2.66 -9.73 -4.56
CA ILE A 110 -3.20 -8.70 -3.65
C ILE A 110 -2.68 -8.91 -2.23
N GLY A 111 -2.19 -7.80 -1.63
CA GLY A 111 -1.69 -7.76 -0.27
C GLY A 111 -2.78 -7.45 0.76
N THR A 112 -2.72 -8.08 1.94
CA THR A 112 -3.56 -7.74 3.09
C THR A 112 -2.90 -8.18 4.39
N THR A 113 -3.23 -7.55 5.49
CA THR A 113 -2.83 -7.98 6.85
C THR A 113 -3.97 -8.65 7.58
N SER A 114 -5.12 -8.01 7.63
CA SER A 114 -6.27 -8.42 8.46
C SER A 114 -7.37 -9.16 7.69
N GLY A 115 -7.36 -9.10 6.36
CA GLY A 115 -8.36 -9.79 5.55
C GLY A 115 -9.79 -9.41 5.91
N GLY A 116 -10.62 -10.39 6.21
CA GLY A 116 -12.02 -10.23 6.64
C GLY A 116 -12.22 -10.14 8.16
N MET A 117 -11.21 -9.71 8.92
CA MET A 117 -11.17 -9.78 10.40
C MET A 117 -12.44 -9.25 11.08
N SER A 118 -12.98 -8.11 10.67
CA SER A 118 -14.17 -7.52 11.30
C SER A 118 -15.39 -8.42 11.20
N TYR A 119 -15.54 -9.25 10.17
CA TYR A 119 -16.61 -10.25 10.11
C TYR A 119 -16.38 -11.44 11.06
N GLY A 120 -15.12 -11.81 11.29
CA GLY A 120 -14.78 -12.79 12.33
C GLY A 120 -15.16 -12.28 13.73
N GLU A 121 -14.92 -11.00 13.99
CA GLU A 121 -15.32 -10.33 15.23
C GLU A 121 -16.84 -10.31 15.41
N ASP A 122 -17.58 -9.94 14.38
CA ASP A 122 -19.04 -9.90 14.41
C ASP A 122 -19.65 -11.31 14.58
N TYR A 123 -19.03 -12.31 13.95
CA TYR A 123 -19.40 -13.72 14.15
C TYR A 123 -19.21 -14.12 15.61
N TYR A 124 -18.06 -13.86 16.20
CA TYR A 124 -17.76 -14.20 17.59
C TYR A 124 -18.72 -13.49 18.58
N ARG A 125 -18.93 -12.19 18.40
CA ARG A 125 -19.88 -11.41 19.23
C ARG A 125 -21.32 -11.92 19.12
N SER A 126 -21.74 -12.38 17.93
CA SER A 126 -23.07 -12.96 17.74
C SER A 126 -23.22 -14.29 18.48
N LEU A 127 -22.17 -15.11 18.47
CA LEU A 127 -22.13 -16.35 19.24
C LEU A 127 -22.27 -16.11 20.75
N ASP A 128 -21.48 -15.18 21.26
CA ASP A 128 -21.45 -14.82 22.69
C ASP A 128 -22.81 -14.29 23.18
N ARG A 129 -23.47 -13.44 22.37
CA ARG A 129 -24.75 -12.82 22.74
C ARG A 129 -25.97 -13.73 22.60
N HIS A 130 -26.00 -14.59 21.62
CA HIS A 130 -27.22 -15.29 21.22
C HIS A 130 -27.15 -16.82 21.36
N GLY A 131 -25.97 -17.37 21.63
CA GLY A 131 -25.76 -18.81 21.75
C GLY A 131 -26.15 -19.62 20.50
N SER A 132 -26.47 -18.96 19.37
CA SER A 132 -27.01 -19.56 18.17
C SER A 132 -26.38 -19.00 16.90
N LEU A 133 -26.01 -19.90 16.00
CA LEU A 133 -25.32 -19.60 14.73
C LEU A 133 -26.27 -19.33 13.54
N ARG A 134 -27.59 -19.28 13.76
CA ARG A 134 -28.57 -19.25 12.64
C ARG A 134 -28.38 -18.11 11.65
N HIS A 135 -27.74 -17.00 12.06
CA HIS A 135 -27.49 -15.82 11.21
C HIS A 135 -26.00 -15.59 10.90
N ALA A 136 -25.12 -16.43 11.41
CA ALA A 136 -23.68 -16.27 11.32
C ALA A 136 -22.98 -16.86 10.08
N PRO A 137 -23.55 -17.78 9.26
CA PRO A 137 -22.83 -18.38 8.13
C PRO A 137 -22.32 -17.36 7.12
N THR A 138 -23.05 -16.25 6.91
CA THR A 138 -22.64 -15.20 5.97
C THR A 138 -21.37 -14.48 6.43
N TRP A 139 -21.20 -14.25 7.72
CA TRP A 139 -20.00 -13.57 8.24
C TRP A 139 -18.77 -14.45 8.11
N ILE A 140 -18.87 -15.71 8.50
CA ILE A 140 -17.72 -16.62 8.40
C ILE A 140 -17.36 -16.91 6.94
N ALA A 141 -18.30 -16.91 6.01
CA ALA A 141 -18.03 -17.05 4.58
C ALA A 141 -17.26 -15.85 4.00
N ASN A 142 -17.35 -14.67 4.62
CA ASN A 142 -16.63 -13.46 4.21
C ASN A 142 -15.33 -13.21 5.01
N TYR A 143 -15.02 -14.07 5.98
CA TYR A 143 -13.81 -13.97 6.81
C TYR A 143 -12.51 -14.27 6.05
N PRO A 144 -12.45 -15.25 5.10
CA PRO A 144 -11.21 -15.58 4.41
C PRO A 144 -10.59 -14.39 3.67
N ALA A 145 -9.27 -14.23 3.78
CA ALA A 145 -8.53 -13.10 3.22
C ALA A 145 -8.69 -12.93 1.70
N GLN A 146 -8.92 -14.01 0.94
CA GLN A 146 -9.15 -13.92 -0.51
C GLN A 146 -10.55 -13.40 -0.88
N LYS A 147 -11.50 -13.38 0.06
CA LYS A 147 -12.90 -13.06 -0.26
C LYS A 147 -13.10 -11.66 -0.84
N PRO A 148 -12.51 -10.57 -0.30
CA PRO A 148 -12.61 -9.25 -0.91
C PRO A 148 -12.05 -9.19 -2.34
N VAL A 149 -11.01 -9.97 -2.63
CA VAL A 149 -10.44 -10.07 -3.99
C VAL A 149 -11.42 -10.77 -4.93
N ILE A 150 -11.98 -11.91 -4.50
CA ILE A 150 -12.97 -12.66 -5.28
C ILE A 150 -14.20 -11.81 -5.55
N ASP A 151 -14.73 -11.08 -4.55
CA ASP A 151 -15.88 -10.20 -4.71
C ASP A 151 -15.62 -9.11 -5.74
N ALA A 152 -14.40 -8.53 -5.73
CA ALA A 152 -14.03 -7.51 -6.70
C ALA A 152 -13.90 -8.08 -8.12
N LEU A 153 -13.27 -9.24 -8.30
CA LEU A 153 -13.15 -9.90 -9.60
C LEU A 153 -14.52 -10.31 -10.15
N GLU A 154 -15.40 -10.88 -9.30
CA GLU A 154 -16.77 -11.24 -9.67
C GLU A 154 -17.61 -10.02 -10.08
N ALA A 155 -17.44 -8.88 -9.41
CA ALA A 155 -18.19 -7.65 -9.72
C ALA A 155 -17.90 -7.11 -11.13
N PHE A 156 -16.76 -7.43 -11.71
CA PHE A 156 -16.34 -7.04 -13.06
C PHE A 156 -16.24 -8.24 -14.02
N GLU A 157 -16.80 -9.39 -13.66
CA GLU A 157 -16.80 -10.60 -14.49
C GLU A 157 -15.39 -11.04 -14.93
N ILE A 158 -14.38 -10.81 -14.08
CA ILE A 158 -13.00 -11.17 -14.33
C ILE A 158 -12.74 -12.61 -13.89
N SER A 159 -12.37 -13.45 -14.83
CA SER A 159 -11.93 -14.83 -14.57
C SER A 159 -10.40 -14.89 -14.58
N ALA A 160 -9.78 -14.63 -13.43
CA ALA A 160 -8.34 -14.74 -13.25
C ALA A 160 -8.03 -15.42 -11.91
N PRO A 161 -6.99 -16.28 -11.84
CA PRO A 161 -6.53 -16.79 -10.55
C PRO A 161 -6.08 -15.64 -9.65
N CYS A 162 -6.30 -15.78 -8.34
CA CYS A 162 -5.83 -14.79 -7.37
C CYS A 162 -4.85 -15.40 -6.36
N GLN A 163 -3.88 -14.60 -5.96
CA GLN A 163 -2.92 -14.89 -4.90
C GLN A 163 -3.02 -13.80 -3.84
N VAL A 164 -3.06 -14.17 -2.58
CA VAL A 164 -3.03 -13.24 -1.45
C VAL A 164 -1.66 -13.30 -0.78
N VAL A 165 -1.06 -12.13 -0.61
CA VAL A 165 0.20 -11.93 0.11
C VAL A 165 -0.12 -11.36 1.49
N ALA A 166 0.25 -12.09 2.56
CA ALA A 166 0.00 -11.68 3.93
C ALA A 166 1.31 -11.73 4.74
N ASN A 167 2.02 -10.60 4.76
CA ASN A 167 3.27 -10.43 5.49
C ASN A 167 3.34 -9.04 6.15
N ALA A 168 2.36 -8.79 7.02
CA ALA A 168 2.18 -7.55 7.77
C ALA A 168 2.10 -6.31 6.85
N CYS A 169 2.65 -5.18 7.31
CA CYS A 169 2.54 -3.89 6.62
C CYS A 169 3.22 -3.84 5.25
N ALA A 170 4.11 -4.78 4.95
CA ALA A 170 4.78 -4.88 3.66
C ALA A 170 3.96 -5.65 2.59
N SER A 171 2.77 -6.16 2.93
CA SER A 171 1.96 -7.04 2.06
C SER A 171 1.66 -6.40 0.70
N GLY A 172 1.20 -5.16 0.67
CA GLY A 172 0.86 -4.47 -0.57
C GLY A 172 2.07 -4.25 -1.48
N THR A 173 3.19 -3.79 -0.92
CA THR A 173 4.43 -3.60 -1.68
C THR A 173 5.00 -4.93 -2.18
N ASN A 174 4.94 -6.00 -1.37
CA ASN A 174 5.38 -7.33 -1.80
C ASN A 174 4.45 -7.92 -2.87
N ALA A 175 3.14 -7.65 -2.80
CA ALA A 175 2.21 -8.04 -3.86
C ALA A 175 2.55 -7.36 -5.19
N ILE A 176 2.83 -6.04 -5.16
CA ILE A 176 3.27 -5.28 -6.34
C ILE A 176 4.61 -5.82 -6.86
N GLY A 177 5.56 -6.07 -5.97
CA GLY A 177 6.86 -6.62 -6.32
C GLY A 177 6.78 -8.02 -6.97
N HIS A 178 5.91 -8.89 -6.44
CA HIS A 178 5.66 -10.20 -7.03
C HIS A 178 5.00 -10.10 -8.40
N ALA A 179 3.99 -9.24 -8.56
CA ALA A 179 3.35 -8.97 -9.84
C ALA A 179 4.35 -8.40 -10.86
N PHE A 180 5.21 -7.46 -10.45
CA PHE A 180 6.30 -6.94 -11.26
C PHE A 180 7.23 -8.05 -11.75
N ASP A 181 7.67 -8.96 -10.88
CA ASP A 181 8.53 -10.08 -11.26
C ASP A 181 7.83 -11.07 -12.21
N CYS A 182 6.52 -11.27 -12.04
CA CYS A 182 5.71 -12.09 -12.96
C CYS A 182 5.68 -11.50 -14.37
N VAL A 183 5.45 -10.20 -14.52
CA VAL A 183 5.42 -9.52 -15.82
C VAL A 183 6.84 -9.41 -16.40
N ARG A 184 7.81 -8.97 -15.61
CA ARG A 184 9.21 -8.80 -16.01
C ARG A 184 9.84 -10.10 -16.54
N SER A 185 9.49 -11.23 -15.93
CA SER A 185 9.98 -12.54 -16.37
C SER A 185 9.25 -13.10 -17.60
N GLY A 186 8.16 -12.45 -18.05
CA GLY A 186 7.30 -12.91 -19.13
C GLY A 186 6.43 -14.12 -18.76
N ARG A 187 6.28 -14.43 -17.47
CA ARG A 187 5.39 -15.49 -16.99
C ARG A 187 3.93 -15.11 -17.19
N TYR A 188 3.60 -13.84 -17.00
CA TYR A 188 2.32 -13.22 -17.27
C TYR A 188 2.54 -11.93 -18.05
N GLN A 189 1.58 -11.56 -18.89
CA GLN A 189 1.65 -10.29 -19.62
C GLN A 189 0.88 -9.17 -18.92
N ARG A 190 -0.19 -9.51 -18.19
CA ARG A 190 -1.09 -8.59 -17.51
C ARG A 190 -1.42 -9.11 -16.13
N VAL A 191 -1.13 -8.32 -15.11
CA VAL A 191 -1.37 -8.68 -13.70
C VAL A 191 -2.06 -7.53 -12.98
N LEU A 192 -3.19 -7.81 -12.32
CA LEU A 192 -3.75 -6.91 -11.31
C LEU A 192 -2.97 -7.08 -10.01
N THR A 193 -2.61 -5.97 -9.39
CA THR A 193 -1.95 -6.01 -8.09
C THR A 193 -2.37 -4.86 -7.21
N GLY A 194 -2.02 -4.91 -5.94
CA GLY A 194 -2.37 -3.88 -4.98
C GLY A 194 -2.51 -4.43 -3.58
N GLY A 195 -3.39 -3.80 -2.80
CA GLY A 195 -3.64 -4.25 -1.43
C GLY A 195 -4.89 -3.64 -0.84
N TYR A 196 -5.39 -4.23 0.22
CA TYR A 196 -6.52 -3.74 0.99
C TYR A 196 -6.39 -4.10 2.46
N ASP A 197 -6.95 -3.28 3.33
CA ASP A 197 -7.33 -3.62 4.69
C ASP A 197 -8.47 -2.72 5.17
N ALA A 198 -9.37 -3.28 5.96
CA ALA A 198 -10.42 -2.54 6.66
C ALA A 198 -10.09 -2.46 8.15
N LEU A 199 -10.43 -1.35 8.78
CA LEU A 199 -10.29 -1.21 10.24
C LEU A 199 -11.12 -2.27 10.96
N SER A 200 -10.48 -2.94 11.93
CA SER A 200 -11.12 -3.89 12.84
C SER A 200 -10.79 -3.56 14.29
N GLU A 201 -11.68 -3.89 15.21
CA GLU A 201 -11.50 -3.61 16.64
C GLU A 201 -10.34 -4.42 17.21
N LEU A 202 -10.24 -5.70 16.87
CA LEU A 202 -9.17 -6.59 17.36
C LEU A 202 -7.79 -6.05 16.98
N VAL A 203 -7.61 -5.64 15.73
CA VAL A 203 -6.32 -5.08 15.27
C VAL A 203 -6.05 -3.74 15.94
N PHE A 204 -7.08 -2.88 16.06
CA PHE A 204 -6.96 -1.58 16.72
C PHE A 204 -6.54 -1.70 18.20
N VAL A 205 -7.24 -2.54 18.96
CA VAL A 205 -6.93 -2.83 20.36
C VAL A 205 -5.56 -3.50 20.50
N GLY A 206 -5.21 -4.40 19.58
CA GLY A 206 -3.91 -5.06 19.57
C GLY A 206 -2.75 -4.06 19.45
N PHE A 207 -2.80 -3.14 18.49
CA PHE A 207 -1.77 -2.10 18.34
C PHE A 207 -1.75 -1.10 19.50
N ASP A 208 -2.91 -0.78 20.08
CA ASP A 208 -2.99 0.09 21.26
C ASP A 208 -2.36 -0.59 22.49
N SER A 209 -2.61 -1.87 22.71
CA SER A 209 -2.04 -2.65 23.82
C SER A 209 -0.53 -2.86 23.70
N LEU A 210 0.00 -2.94 22.47
CA LEU A 210 1.43 -2.94 22.19
C LEU A 210 2.10 -1.56 22.35
N GLN A 211 1.32 -0.54 22.71
CA GLN A 211 1.77 0.86 22.79
C GLN A 211 2.38 1.40 21.48
N ALA A 212 2.03 0.81 20.37
CA ALA A 212 2.48 1.25 19.05
C ALA A 212 1.62 2.39 18.49
N SER A 213 0.39 2.57 19.00
CA SER A 213 -0.52 3.64 18.61
C SER A 213 -0.36 4.87 19.49
N THR A 214 -0.53 6.07 18.89
CA THR A 214 -0.47 7.35 19.61
C THR A 214 -1.87 7.86 19.97
N PRO A 215 -2.07 8.45 21.19
CA PRO A 215 -3.27 9.21 21.49
C PRO A 215 -3.30 10.60 20.85
N GLU A 216 -2.20 11.01 20.22
CA GLU A 216 -1.98 12.33 19.63
C GLU A 216 -2.06 12.28 18.08
N LYS A 217 -1.32 13.16 17.42
CA LYS A 217 -1.17 13.20 15.97
C LYS A 217 -0.07 12.26 15.48
N CYS A 218 -0.29 11.61 14.35
CA CYS A 218 0.75 10.88 13.64
C CYS A 218 1.76 11.88 13.06
N ARG A 219 3.04 11.78 13.49
CA ARG A 219 4.13 12.73 13.16
C ARG A 219 5.38 11.97 12.71
N PRO A 220 5.42 11.40 11.52
CA PRO A 220 6.59 10.66 11.08
C PRO A 220 7.86 11.52 11.11
N PHE A 221 8.94 10.94 11.62
CA PHE A 221 10.27 11.54 11.74
C PHE A 221 10.37 12.82 12.60
N ASP A 222 9.29 13.19 13.30
CA ASP A 222 9.28 14.31 14.24
C ASP A 222 9.93 13.90 15.56
N GLN A 223 10.63 14.84 16.22
CA GLN A 223 11.23 14.65 17.52
C GLN A 223 10.19 14.23 18.60
N HIS A 224 8.96 14.71 18.49
CA HIS A 224 7.86 14.43 19.43
C HIS A 224 6.93 13.31 18.98
N ARG A 225 7.36 12.42 18.08
CA ARG A 225 6.58 11.27 17.66
C ARG A 225 6.37 10.28 18.80
N THR A 226 5.17 9.79 18.95
CA THR A 226 4.78 8.87 20.05
C THR A 226 4.11 7.59 19.58
N GLY A 227 3.96 7.40 18.27
CA GLY A 227 3.35 6.21 17.70
C GLY A 227 2.51 6.49 16.45
N MET A 228 1.98 5.44 15.89
CA MET A 228 1.17 5.49 14.68
C MET A 228 -0.31 5.77 14.97
N VAL A 229 -1.03 6.20 13.96
CA VAL A 229 -2.49 6.15 13.88
C VAL A 229 -2.85 5.10 12.83
N LEU A 230 -3.78 4.19 13.12
CA LEU A 230 -4.25 3.20 12.15
C LEU A 230 -5.18 3.82 11.11
N GLY A 231 -5.25 3.20 9.95
CA GLY A 231 -6.13 3.58 8.86
C GLY A 231 -6.65 2.36 8.10
N GLU A 232 -7.43 2.61 7.06
CA GLU A 232 -7.96 1.60 6.15
C GLU A 232 -7.88 2.09 4.71
N GLY A 233 -8.04 1.18 3.75
CA GLY A 233 -8.09 1.53 2.34
C GLY A 233 -7.93 0.33 1.43
N ALA A 234 -8.01 0.61 0.13
CA ALA A 234 -7.67 -0.31 -0.94
C ALA A 234 -7.05 0.45 -2.11
N ALA A 235 -6.09 -0.15 -2.77
CA ALA A 235 -5.56 0.38 -4.02
C ALA A 235 -5.23 -0.76 -4.98
N ILE A 236 -5.47 -0.52 -6.26
CA ILE A 236 -5.22 -1.45 -7.36
C ILE A 236 -4.35 -0.78 -8.42
N LEU A 237 -3.41 -1.53 -8.95
CA LEU A 237 -2.59 -1.20 -10.11
C LEU A 237 -2.77 -2.29 -11.18
N ALA A 238 -2.95 -1.88 -12.43
CA ALA A 238 -2.94 -2.75 -13.60
C ALA A 238 -1.54 -2.73 -14.22
N LEU A 239 -0.81 -3.83 -14.07
CA LEU A 239 0.55 -3.98 -14.62
C LEU A 239 0.52 -4.74 -15.95
N GLU A 240 1.23 -4.23 -16.93
CA GLU A 240 1.34 -4.85 -18.26
C GLU A 240 2.77 -4.80 -18.80
N ASN A 241 3.12 -5.78 -19.60
CA ASN A 241 4.33 -5.72 -20.41
C ASN A 241 4.29 -4.45 -21.29
N LEU A 242 5.30 -3.59 -21.14
CA LEU A 242 5.32 -2.28 -21.79
C LEU A 242 5.19 -2.37 -23.32
N ASP A 243 5.90 -3.33 -23.95
CA ASP A 243 5.86 -3.46 -25.41
C ASP A 243 4.45 -3.83 -25.91
N LEU A 244 3.72 -4.64 -25.14
CA LEU A 244 2.32 -4.98 -25.45
C LEU A 244 1.38 -3.81 -25.19
N ALA A 245 1.59 -3.07 -24.09
CA ALA A 245 0.81 -1.87 -23.78
C ALA A 245 0.94 -0.83 -24.89
N LEU A 246 2.16 -0.53 -25.33
CA LEU A 246 2.42 0.42 -26.42
C LEU A 246 1.84 -0.07 -27.74
N LYS A 247 1.99 -1.37 -28.08
CA LYS A 247 1.47 -1.94 -29.31
C LYS A 247 -0.05 -1.79 -29.46
N ARG A 248 -0.79 -1.84 -28.35
CA ARG A 248 -2.25 -1.67 -28.37
C ARG A 248 -2.70 -0.22 -28.13
N GLY A 249 -1.77 0.73 -27.95
CA GLY A 249 -2.05 2.14 -27.73
C GLY A 249 -2.53 2.46 -26.31
N ALA A 250 -2.16 1.65 -25.31
CA ALA A 250 -2.50 1.93 -23.91
C ALA A 250 -1.83 3.20 -23.41
N HIS A 251 -2.54 3.95 -22.55
CA HIS A 251 -1.95 5.06 -21.85
C HIS A 251 -1.09 4.54 -20.70
N VAL A 252 0.22 4.78 -20.75
CA VAL A 252 1.16 4.36 -19.71
C VAL A 252 1.26 5.46 -18.66
N LEU A 253 0.84 5.15 -17.44
CA LEU A 253 0.84 6.09 -16.31
C LEU A 253 2.23 6.25 -15.69
N ALA A 254 2.97 5.16 -15.54
CA ALA A 254 4.33 5.07 -15.02
C ALA A 254 4.90 3.69 -15.33
N GLU A 255 6.16 3.46 -14.95
CA GLU A 255 6.78 2.13 -14.94
C GLU A 255 7.17 1.74 -13.51
N ILE A 256 7.01 0.46 -13.20
CA ILE A 256 7.71 -0.13 -12.06
C ILE A 256 9.02 -0.69 -12.60
N THR A 257 10.13 -0.15 -12.10
CA THR A 257 11.46 -0.49 -12.60
C THR A 257 12.24 -1.39 -11.66
N GLY A 258 11.93 -1.36 -10.36
CA GLY A 258 12.65 -2.15 -9.38
C GLY A 258 11.82 -2.58 -8.19
N TYR A 259 12.20 -3.71 -7.64
CA TYR A 259 11.68 -4.26 -6.40
C TYR A 259 12.80 -4.92 -5.60
N GLY A 260 12.77 -4.72 -4.29
CA GLY A 260 13.70 -5.32 -3.35
C GLY A 260 13.01 -5.67 -2.04
N MET A 261 13.38 -6.79 -1.46
CA MET A 261 12.91 -7.23 -0.16
C MET A 261 14.04 -7.73 0.72
N SER A 262 13.86 -7.66 2.04
CA SER A 262 14.77 -8.22 3.04
C SER A 262 14.02 -8.63 4.29
N THR A 263 14.71 -9.27 5.21
CA THR A 263 14.19 -9.63 6.54
C THR A 263 15.23 -9.26 7.59
N ASP A 264 14.80 -8.62 8.69
CA ASP A 264 15.69 -8.22 9.79
C ASP A 264 16.14 -9.40 10.62
N ASN A 265 15.23 -10.34 10.89
CA ASN A 265 15.46 -11.46 11.79
C ASN A 265 15.95 -11.00 13.18
N PHE A 266 15.38 -9.90 13.71
CA PHE A 266 15.79 -9.23 14.93
C PHE A 266 14.76 -9.39 16.06
N HIS A 267 13.55 -8.88 15.87
CA HIS A 267 12.48 -8.89 16.87
C HIS A 267 11.10 -8.95 16.20
N LEU A 268 10.06 -9.40 16.94
CA LEU A 268 8.71 -9.57 16.39
C LEU A 268 8.06 -8.24 16.01
N THR A 269 8.26 -7.18 16.80
CA THR A 269 7.58 -5.89 16.63
C THR A 269 8.51 -4.70 16.46
N GLN A 270 9.83 -4.90 16.56
CA GLN A 270 10.81 -3.83 16.43
C GLN A 270 11.78 -4.13 15.29
N PRO A 271 12.14 -3.13 14.46
CA PRO A 271 13.18 -3.29 13.45
C PRO A 271 14.55 -3.40 14.10
N ASP A 272 15.53 -3.91 13.37
CA ASP A 272 16.94 -3.83 13.75
C ASP A 272 17.35 -2.34 13.83
N PRO A 273 17.82 -1.85 14.99
CA PRO A 273 18.19 -0.44 15.18
C PRO A 273 19.32 0.03 14.26
N SER A 274 20.08 -0.89 13.68
CA SER A 274 21.14 -0.55 12.71
C SER A 274 20.58 -0.08 11.37
N GLY A 275 19.29 -0.34 11.06
CA GLY A 275 18.65 -0.04 9.78
C GLY A 275 19.13 -0.93 8.63
N VAL A 276 19.85 -2.01 8.91
CA VAL A 276 20.43 -2.88 7.87
C VAL A 276 19.37 -3.57 7.00
N GLY A 277 18.23 -3.97 7.58
CA GLY A 277 17.12 -4.57 6.84
C GLY A 277 16.50 -3.60 5.84
N PRO A 278 15.95 -2.47 6.28
CA PRO A 278 15.47 -1.40 5.41
C PRO A 278 16.47 -1.02 4.31
N ARG A 279 17.75 -0.80 4.67
CA ARG A 279 18.80 -0.48 3.71
C ARG A 279 18.96 -1.55 2.64
N ARG A 280 19.00 -2.84 3.02
CA ARG A 280 19.11 -3.96 2.07
C ARG A 280 17.93 -4.05 1.12
N ALA A 281 16.70 -3.76 1.58
CA ALA A 281 15.53 -3.72 0.71
C ALA A 281 15.67 -2.63 -0.35
N MET A 282 16.04 -1.41 0.04
CA MET A 282 16.30 -0.29 -0.87
C MET A 282 17.44 -0.59 -1.85
N GLU A 283 18.59 -1.10 -1.39
CA GLU A 283 19.73 -1.48 -2.25
C GLU A 283 19.32 -2.52 -3.31
N ARG A 284 18.51 -3.52 -2.92
CA ARG A 284 17.99 -4.53 -3.85
C ARG A 284 17.02 -3.95 -4.86
N ALA A 285 16.14 -3.02 -4.44
CA ALA A 285 15.23 -2.33 -5.33
C ALA A 285 16.00 -1.48 -6.37
N LEU A 286 17.00 -0.72 -5.94
CA LEU A 286 17.89 0.04 -6.84
C LEU A 286 18.64 -0.87 -7.82
N LYS A 287 19.21 -1.96 -7.33
CA LYS A 287 19.87 -2.97 -8.18
C LYS A 287 18.91 -3.59 -9.19
N SER A 288 17.68 -3.92 -8.79
CA SER A 288 16.63 -4.42 -9.66
C SER A 288 16.26 -3.41 -10.74
N ALA A 289 16.16 -2.13 -10.39
CA ALA A 289 15.90 -1.02 -11.29
C ALA A 289 17.10 -0.65 -12.19
N ARG A 290 18.28 -1.20 -11.95
CA ARG A 290 19.55 -0.77 -12.57
C ARG A 290 19.79 0.73 -12.37
N SER A 291 19.41 1.24 -11.20
CA SER A 291 19.49 2.63 -10.79
C SER A 291 20.49 2.79 -9.64
N THR A 292 20.85 4.02 -9.36
CA THR A 292 21.72 4.40 -8.24
C THR A 292 20.98 5.36 -7.32
N ALA A 293 21.42 5.52 -6.08
CA ALA A 293 20.75 6.36 -5.09
C ALA A 293 20.56 7.82 -5.54
N ASN A 294 21.53 8.38 -6.26
CA ASN A 294 21.48 9.75 -6.77
C ASN A 294 20.48 9.97 -7.93
N MET A 295 19.86 8.90 -8.43
CA MET A 295 18.78 8.97 -9.42
C MET A 295 17.39 8.98 -8.80
N ILE A 296 17.30 8.88 -7.48
CA ILE A 296 16.01 8.93 -6.76
C ILE A 296 15.72 10.37 -6.38
N ASP A 297 14.61 10.90 -6.90
CA ASP A 297 14.20 12.30 -6.68
C ASP A 297 13.34 12.46 -5.41
N TYR A 298 12.68 11.39 -4.96
CA TYR A 298 11.79 11.41 -3.80
C TYR A 298 11.65 10.01 -3.19
N ILE A 299 11.56 9.95 -1.86
CA ILE A 299 11.25 8.74 -1.11
C ILE A 299 9.91 8.92 -0.39
N ASN A 300 8.94 8.07 -0.72
CA ASN A 300 7.77 7.83 0.11
C ASN A 300 8.18 6.81 1.17
N ALA A 301 8.39 7.28 2.39
CA ALA A 301 8.89 6.46 3.47
C ALA A 301 7.79 5.62 4.12
N HIS A 302 8.18 4.52 4.74
CA HIS A 302 7.26 3.79 5.60
C HIS A 302 6.77 4.66 6.76
N GLY A 303 7.66 5.37 7.46
CA GLY A 303 7.37 6.49 8.35
C GLY A 303 6.09 6.36 9.17
N THR A 304 6.08 5.49 10.16
CA THR A 304 4.88 5.19 10.98
C THR A 304 4.68 6.14 12.15
N ALA A 305 5.61 7.04 12.40
CA ALA A 305 5.73 7.86 13.61
C ALA A 305 5.99 7.05 14.90
N THR A 306 6.35 5.77 14.77
CA THR A 306 6.86 5.01 15.91
C THR A 306 8.34 5.32 16.15
N PRO A 307 8.80 5.46 17.41
CA PRO A 307 10.19 5.79 17.70
C PRO A 307 11.19 4.86 17.02
N PHE A 308 10.94 3.55 17.07
CA PHE A 308 11.86 2.54 16.56
C PHE A 308 11.91 2.48 15.03
N ASN A 309 10.75 2.49 14.37
CA ASN A 309 10.72 2.43 12.90
C ASN A 309 11.40 3.64 12.28
N ASP A 310 11.00 4.83 12.73
CA ASP A 310 11.45 6.07 12.08
C ASP A 310 12.95 6.30 12.30
N ALA A 311 13.49 5.89 13.45
CA ALA A 311 14.94 5.94 13.71
C ALA A 311 15.69 4.96 12.78
N ALA A 312 15.24 3.70 12.68
CA ALA A 312 15.89 2.69 11.84
C ALA A 312 15.80 3.02 10.34
N GLU A 313 14.61 3.48 9.87
CA GLU A 313 14.41 3.91 8.49
C GLU A 313 15.19 5.18 8.17
N GLY A 314 15.16 6.18 9.04
CA GLY A 314 15.92 7.42 8.88
C GLY A 314 17.42 7.16 8.73
N LYS A 315 17.96 6.30 9.58
CA LYS A 315 19.36 5.86 9.49
C LYS A 315 19.66 5.13 8.19
N ALA A 316 18.77 4.25 7.73
CA ALA A 316 18.95 3.54 6.48
C ALA A 316 18.92 4.48 5.26
N ILE A 317 18.02 5.46 5.27
CA ILE A 317 17.91 6.47 4.20
C ILE A 317 19.15 7.37 4.19
N SER A 318 19.57 7.94 5.34
CA SER A 318 20.71 8.84 5.42
C SER A 318 22.05 8.17 5.04
N GLN A 319 22.16 6.84 5.26
CA GLN A 319 23.34 6.07 4.83
C GLN A 319 23.41 5.81 3.32
N LEU A 320 22.26 5.82 2.64
CA LEU A 320 22.20 5.43 1.23
C LEU A 320 21.97 6.60 0.28
N PHE A 321 21.28 7.65 0.73
CA PHE A 321 20.87 8.80 -0.09
C PHE A 321 21.41 10.11 0.47
N ASP A 322 21.83 11.00 -0.43
CA ASP A 322 22.29 12.34 -0.07
C ASP A 322 21.13 13.35 -0.17
N ARG A 323 20.53 13.69 1.00
CA ARG A 323 19.50 14.72 1.17
C ARG A 323 18.29 14.64 0.21
N VAL A 324 17.94 13.44 -0.24
CA VAL A 324 16.72 13.22 -1.03
C VAL A 324 15.48 13.68 -0.23
N PRO A 325 14.48 14.34 -0.85
CA PRO A 325 13.23 14.66 -0.18
C PRO A 325 12.50 13.39 0.30
N VAL A 326 12.01 13.43 1.54
CA VAL A 326 11.32 12.30 2.20
C VAL A 326 10.00 12.77 2.79
N SER A 327 8.94 11.99 2.62
CA SER A 327 7.72 12.17 3.41
C SER A 327 7.01 10.85 3.68
N SER A 328 6.16 10.84 4.70
CA SER A 328 5.20 9.76 4.94
C SER A 328 3.79 10.33 5.00
N THR A 329 2.97 9.92 4.06
CA THR A 329 1.56 10.34 3.98
C THR A 329 0.67 9.66 5.04
N LYS A 330 1.22 8.74 5.84
CA LYS A 330 0.55 8.20 7.03
C LYS A 330 0.20 9.28 8.04
N SER A 331 0.91 10.40 8.05
CA SER A 331 0.54 11.59 8.83
C SER A 331 -0.84 12.14 8.49
N MET A 332 -1.29 11.97 7.24
CA MET A 332 -2.56 12.50 6.71
C MET A 332 -3.73 11.52 6.81
N MET A 333 -3.47 10.22 6.67
CA MET A 333 -4.51 9.20 6.49
C MET A 333 -4.41 8.01 7.47
N GLY A 334 -3.40 7.99 8.33
CA GLY A 334 -3.09 6.83 9.15
C GLY A 334 -2.43 5.69 8.37
N HIS A 335 -2.07 4.63 9.09
CA HIS A 335 -1.43 3.43 8.55
C HIS A 335 -2.47 2.40 8.15
N SER A 336 -2.70 2.22 6.86
CA SER A 336 -3.68 1.28 6.30
C SER A 336 -3.17 -0.17 6.22
N LEU A 337 -2.25 -0.57 7.09
CA LEU A 337 -1.75 -1.95 7.27
C LEU A 337 -1.24 -2.57 5.94
N GLY A 338 -1.80 -3.71 5.53
CA GLY A 338 -1.43 -4.39 4.29
C GLY A 338 -1.81 -3.63 3.02
N ALA A 339 -2.76 -2.70 3.09
CA ALA A 339 -3.07 -1.80 1.99
C ALA A 339 -2.02 -0.68 1.80
N ALA A 340 -1.24 -0.37 2.86
CA ALA A 340 -0.40 0.84 2.91
C ALA A 340 0.52 0.96 1.69
N GLY A 341 1.30 -0.07 1.40
CA GLY A 341 2.24 -0.02 0.28
C GLY A 341 1.58 0.11 -1.09
N ALA A 342 0.34 -0.36 -1.25
CA ALA A 342 -0.41 -0.19 -2.49
C ALA A 342 -0.98 1.24 -2.62
N VAL A 343 -1.54 1.80 -1.55
CA VAL A 343 -2.00 3.19 -1.51
C VAL A 343 -0.83 4.15 -1.74
N GLU A 344 0.32 3.88 -1.12
CA GLU A 344 1.54 4.67 -1.27
C GLU A 344 2.15 4.55 -2.67
N ALA A 345 2.04 3.40 -3.34
CA ALA A 345 2.41 3.27 -4.75
C ALA A 345 1.54 4.17 -5.66
N VAL A 346 0.23 4.26 -5.38
CA VAL A 346 -0.66 5.20 -6.08
C VAL A 346 -0.30 6.65 -5.76
N ILE A 347 0.08 6.97 -4.53
CA ILE A 347 0.55 8.32 -4.16
C ILE A 347 1.86 8.66 -4.91
N CYS A 348 2.79 7.72 -5.03
CA CYS A 348 4.00 7.88 -5.85
C CYS A 348 3.66 8.08 -7.33
N LEU A 349 2.67 7.36 -7.86
CA LEU A 349 2.16 7.56 -9.22
C LEU A 349 1.64 8.99 -9.42
N LEU A 350 0.83 9.50 -8.49
CA LEU A 350 0.31 10.87 -8.53
C LEU A 350 1.44 11.90 -8.43
N ALA A 351 2.45 11.66 -7.58
CA ALA A 351 3.63 12.51 -7.48
C ALA A 351 4.39 12.60 -8.82
N LEU A 352 4.57 11.47 -9.51
CA LEU A 352 5.20 11.42 -10.83
C LEU A 352 4.36 12.10 -11.92
N GLN A 353 3.04 11.95 -11.89
CA GLN A 353 2.14 12.53 -12.90
C GLN A 353 2.00 14.04 -12.73
N TYR A 354 1.81 14.52 -11.51
CA TYR A 354 1.54 15.92 -11.22
C TYR A 354 2.78 16.70 -10.79
N GLN A 355 3.96 16.06 -10.74
CA GLN A 355 5.25 16.70 -10.50
C GLN A 355 5.29 17.49 -9.19
N PHE A 356 4.96 16.82 -8.08
CA PHE A 356 4.94 17.41 -6.74
C PHE A 356 5.41 16.43 -5.68
N LEU A 357 5.85 16.97 -4.54
CA LEU A 357 6.18 16.21 -3.35
C LEU A 357 4.99 16.20 -2.39
N PRO A 358 4.42 15.02 -2.06
CA PRO A 358 3.41 14.89 -1.03
C PRO A 358 3.97 15.28 0.35
N PRO A 359 3.18 15.95 1.22
CA PRO A 359 3.68 16.43 2.49
C PRO A 359 3.66 15.35 3.59
N ASN A 360 4.54 15.54 4.57
CA ASN A 360 4.52 14.93 5.89
C ASN A 360 3.92 15.94 6.86
N ILE A 361 2.62 15.86 7.17
CA ILE A 361 1.96 16.85 8.06
C ILE A 361 2.23 16.57 9.55
N ASN A 362 1.85 17.52 10.39
CA ASN A 362 2.06 17.49 11.84
C ASN A 362 3.55 17.51 12.26
N PHE A 363 4.46 17.85 11.37
CA PHE A 363 5.88 17.96 11.65
C PHE A 363 6.19 19.30 12.33
N CYS A 364 6.76 19.24 13.52
CA CYS A 364 7.06 20.41 14.35
C CYS A 364 8.57 20.64 14.48
N ALA A 365 9.34 19.60 14.70
CA ALA A 365 10.77 19.70 14.93
C ALA A 365 11.51 18.45 14.39
N PRO A 366 12.72 18.63 13.80
CA PRO A 366 13.55 17.51 13.42
C PRO A 366 14.02 16.72 14.64
N ASP A 367 14.17 15.42 14.47
CA ASP A 367 14.80 14.56 15.46
C ASP A 367 16.32 14.62 15.23
N GLU A 368 17.10 14.87 16.30
CA GLU A 368 18.55 14.98 16.24
C GLU A 368 19.23 13.72 15.70
N ASP A 369 18.60 12.54 15.93
CA ASP A 369 19.09 11.25 15.45
C ASP A 369 18.66 10.90 14.02
N VAL A 370 17.82 11.75 13.37
CA VAL A 370 17.23 11.50 12.05
C VAL A 370 17.41 12.70 11.13
N ASP A 371 18.60 12.83 10.53
CA ASP A 371 18.90 13.90 9.56
C ASP A 371 18.34 13.56 8.17
N LEU A 372 17.09 13.95 7.93
CA LEU A 372 16.40 13.79 6.65
C LEU A 372 15.87 15.12 6.11
N ASN A 373 15.81 15.24 4.78
CA ASN A 373 15.14 16.35 4.11
C ASN A 373 13.62 16.11 4.06
N ILE A 374 12.94 16.35 5.17
CA ILE A 374 11.49 16.13 5.30
C ILE A 374 10.70 17.17 4.50
N VAL A 375 9.73 16.71 3.71
CA VAL A 375 8.72 17.55 3.04
C VAL A 375 7.67 17.94 4.08
N ALA A 376 7.97 18.93 4.91
CA ALA A 376 7.17 19.28 6.09
C ALA A 376 5.93 20.09 5.73
N ASN A 377 4.76 19.61 6.21
CA ASN A 377 3.47 20.28 6.33
C ASN A 377 2.80 20.78 5.04
N GLU A 378 3.53 21.00 3.97
CA GLU A 378 2.99 21.52 2.70
C GLU A 378 3.50 20.74 1.49
N ALA A 379 2.61 20.53 0.53
CA ALA A 379 2.99 19.96 -0.76
C ALA A 379 3.85 20.96 -1.54
N ARG A 380 4.92 20.48 -2.19
CA ARG A 380 5.86 21.32 -2.95
C ARG A 380 5.96 20.85 -4.40
N PRO A 381 5.92 21.76 -5.40
CA PRO A 381 6.19 21.40 -6.78
C PRO A 381 7.65 20.97 -6.93
N MET A 382 7.90 19.87 -7.64
CA MET A 382 9.23 19.38 -7.95
C MET A 382 9.17 18.49 -9.19
N ALA A 383 10.12 18.65 -10.11
CA ALA A 383 10.30 17.76 -11.24
C ALA A 383 10.78 16.38 -10.73
N LEU A 384 10.00 15.34 -11.01
CA LEU A 384 10.25 13.99 -10.55
C LEU A 384 10.36 13.05 -11.76
N ARG A 385 11.39 12.23 -11.79
CA ARG A 385 11.58 11.16 -12.78
C ARG A 385 11.52 9.79 -12.14
N THR A 386 12.13 9.65 -10.96
CA THR A 386 12.25 8.35 -10.28
C THR A 386 11.97 8.52 -8.80
N VAL A 387 11.06 7.70 -8.29
CA VAL A 387 10.67 7.70 -6.88
C VAL A 387 10.84 6.31 -6.27
N LEU A 388 11.09 6.25 -4.97
CA LEU A 388 11.19 5.02 -4.21
C LEU A 388 10.11 5.01 -3.13
N SER A 389 9.41 3.88 -2.94
CA SER A 389 8.44 3.69 -1.87
C SER A 389 8.85 2.52 -0.97
N ASN A 390 8.82 2.75 0.34
CA ASN A 390 9.20 1.80 1.37
C ASN A 390 8.00 1.27 2.14
N SER A 391 8.04 -0.01 2.47
CA SER A 391 7.11 -0.62 3.42
C SER A 391 7.84 -1.61 4.31
N PHE A 392 7.80 -1.38 5.62
CA PHE A 392 8.46 -2.21 6.62
C PHE A 392 7.40 -2.72 7.59
N GLY A 393 7.46 -4.00 7.95
CA GLY A 393 6.41 -4.66 8.70
C GLY A 393 6.92 -5.37 9.95
N PHE A 394 6.04 -5.54 10.91
CA PHE A 394 6.28 -6.42 12.04
C PHE A 394 6.70 -7.81 11.56
N GLY A 395 7.52 -8.51 12.35
CA GLY A 395 8.22 -9.71 11.91
C GLY A 395 9.49 -9.43 11.10
N GLY A 396 9.86 -8.15 10.92
CA GLY A 396 11.09 -7.74 10.25
C GLY A 396 11.04 -7.82 8.73
N THR A 397 9.85 -7.83 8.12
CA THR A 397 9.73 -7.82 6.66
C THR A 397 9.91 -6.42 6.11
N ASN A 398 10.82 -6.26 5.14
CA ASN A 398 11.09 -4.99 4.47
C ASN A 398 10.90 -5.14 2.97
N ALA A 399 10.25 -4.18 2.34
CA ALA A 399 10.05 -4.12 0.91
C ALA A 399 10.22 -2.68 0.40
N SER A 400 10.80 -2.54 -0.79
CA SER A 400 10.94 -1.26 -1.49
C SER A 400 10.65 -1.46 -2.97
N ILE A 401 9.93 -0.52 -3.58
CA ILE A 401 9.71 -0.46 -5.02
C ILE A 401 10.27 0.85 -5.58
N VAL A 402 10.77 0.78 -6.81
CA VAL A 402 11.17 1.94 -7.60
C VAL A 402 10.19 2.13 -8.74
N MET A 403 9.65 3.32 -8.85
CA MET A 403 8.75 3.74 -9.92
C MET A 403 9.37 4.88 -10.71
N GLN A 404 9.13 4.89 -12.00
CA GLN A 404 9.67 5.90 -12.90
C GLN A 404 8.57 6.48 -13.79
N LYS A 405 8.65 7.79 -14.04
CA LYS A 405 7.83 8.46 -15.02
C LYS A 405 8.08 7.84 -16.39
N PHE A 406 7.00 7.49 -17.09
CA PHE A 406 7.10 7.04 -18.47
C PHE A 406 7.36 8.24 -19.37
N GLU A 407 8.38 8.12 -20.20
CA GLU A 407 8.69 9.05 -21.30
C GLU A 407 8.54 8.28 -22.62
N ALA A 408 7.61 8.75 -23.50
CA ALA A 408 7.27 8.13 -24.76
C ALA A 408 8.41 8.24 -25.80
#